data_ba3b5301edc0c48e1ea75591e94c98c3
#
_entry.id   ba3b5301edc0c48e1ea75591e94c98c3
#
_cell.length_a   1.000
_cell.length_b   1.000
_cell.length_c   1.000
_cell.angle_alpha   90.00
_cell.angle_beta   90.00
_cell.angle_gamma   90.00
#
_symmetry.space_group_name_H-M   'P 1'
#
loop_
_entity.id
_entity.type
_entity.pdbx_description
1 polymer ?
#
loop_
_entity_poly.entity_id
_entity_poly.type
_entity_poly.pdbx_seq_one_letter_code
_entity_poly.pdbx_strand_id
1 'polypeptide(L)'
;MSRTAFILLTLVRIVMGTAHRMIYPFLAVFARGLGVEIAAISALVANRALFGAATPFIFPFIESRGRKFGMSLGLVLFVTGMALVALSPSLATLGIALALAMLAKAFFDPSVVAYLADNSPYDQRGRITALSEFAWSLSGMIGVPVMGFLIVKFGWNSPFVSLGLLGIFSFAAISFLIRDIHAVEAHKDGAFGNVRAIFTSPAVVAGLAIGLCSVMANEMVNLIFGVWLEDSFQLQIAALAGASAVIGLSELGGEGLVALFADRLGKARATGLGIAVNCLAALTLPFIGRTEIGALIGLFFFYISFEFTIVSQIPLMSEVMPKARATTLSFNAAAHSLGRALGALTVPGLYALGFATVTSAAIFMNLLALVAVWYVARHHD
;
A
#
# COMPACT_ATOMS: atom_id res chain seq x y z
N MET A 1 -19.38 1.93 19.70
CA MET A 1 -17.96 1.45 19.70
C MET A 1 -17.20 2.11 20.85
N SER A 2 -16.33 1.35 21.57
CA SER A 2 -15.50 1.97 22.61
C SER A 2 -14.33 2.72 21.97
N ARG A 3 -13.96 3.88 22.53
CA ARG A 3 -12.78 4.66 22.08
C ARG A 3 -11.50 3.84 22.17
N THR A 4 -11.39 3.00 23.19
CA THR A 4 -10.25 2.10 23.40
C THR A 4 -10.08 1.11 22.26
N ALA A 5 -11.16 0.47 21.79
CA ALA A 5 -11.09 -0.46 20.66
C ALA A 5 -10.66 0.24 19.37
N PHE A 6 -11.18 1.45 19.10
CA PHE A 6 -10.78 2.24 17.93
C PHE A 6 -9.27 2.56 17.94
N ILE A 7 -8.78 3.10 19.06
CA ILE A 7 -7.37 3.46 19.22
C ILE A 7 -6.48 2.22 19.08
N LEU A 8 -6.82 1.12 19.76
CA LEU A 8 -6.08 -0.13 19.67
C LEU A 8 -5.97 -0.61 18.22
N LEU A 9 -7.09 -0.72 17.51
CA LEU A 9 -7.11 -1.22 16.14
C LEU A 9 -6.33 -0.30 15.20
N THR A 10 -6.41 1.02 15.38
CA THR A 10 -5.63 2.00 14.61
C THR A 10 -4.13 1.84 14.89
N LEU A 11 -3.72 1.70 16.15
CA LEU A 11 -2.30 1.47 16.50
C LEU A 11 -1.76 0.19 15.90
N VAL A 12 -2.52 -0.90 15.94
CA VAL A 12 -2.11 -2.17 15.31
C VAL A 12 -1.97 -2.01 13.80
N ARG A 13 -2.87 -1.29 13.14
CA ARG A 13 -2.75 -0.97 11.71
C ARG A 13 -1.48 -0.17 11.41
N ILE A 14 -1.10 0.80 12.28
CA ILE A 14 0.17 1.53 12.15
C ILE A 14 1.35 0.57 12.24
N VAL A 15 1.38 -0.35 13.20
CA VAL A 15 2.46 -1.34 13.36
C VAL A 15 2.60 -2.20 12.11
N MET A 16 1.50 -2.76 11.60
CA MET A 16 1.52 -3.59 10.40
C MET A 16 1.85 -2.78 9.13
N GLY A 17 1.34 -1.55 9.03
CA GLY A 17 1.69 -0.60 7.97
C GLY A 17 3.17 -0.27 7.97
N THR A 18 3.76 -0.06 9.14
CA THR A 18 5.21 0.21 9.31
C THR A 18 6.06 -0.93 8.77
N ALA A 19 5.73 -2.18 9.12
CA ALA A 19 6.43 -3.35 8.58
C ALA A 19 6.35 -3.43 7.05
N HIS A 20 5.21 -3.05 6.47
CA HIS A 20 5.01 -3.03 5.03
C HIS A 20 5.85 -1.94 4.35
N ARG A 21 5.96 -0.77 4.96
CA ARG A 21 6.56 0.44 4.37
C ARG A 21 8.05 0.56 4.60
N MET A 22 8.60 0.04 5.71
CA MET A 22 10.01 0.19 6.06
C MET A 22 10.98 -0.40 5.03
N ILE A 23 10.49 -1.34 4.20
CA ILE A 23 11.33 -1.98 3.17
C ILE A 23 11.84 -0.97 2.14
N TYR A 24 11.05 0.04 1.80
CA TYR A 24 11.34 0.97 0.72
C TYR A 24 12.51 1.92 1.02
N PRO A 25 12.52 2.72 2.12
CA PRO A 25 13.63 3.60 2.43
C PRO A 25 14.90 2.84 2.85
N PHE A 26 14.74 1.64 3.41
CA PHE A 26 15.87 0.86 3.94
C PHE A 26 16.26 -0.32 3.05
N LEU A 27 15.85 -0.32 1.78
CA LEU A 27 16.11 -1.41 0.82
C LEU A 27 17.60 -1.76 0.74
N ALA A 28 18.46 -0.74 0.56
CA ALA A 28 19.91 -0.90 0.52
C ALA A 28 20.48 -1.38 1.87
N VAL A 29 19.90 -0.93 2.99
CA VAL A 29 20.33 -1.36 4.33
C VAL A 29 20.06 -2.85 4.55
N PHE A 30 18.90 -3.34 4.15
CA PHE A 30 18.56 -4.77 4.23
C PHE A 30 19.39 -5.60 3.26
N ALA A 31 19.65 -5.10 2.05
CA ALA A 31 20.50 -5.79 1.08
C ALA A 31 21.92 -5.96 1.63
N ARG A 32 22.53 -4.88 2.16
CA ARG A 32 23.86 -4.94 2.81
C ARG A 32 23.87 -5.84 4.05
N GLY A 33 22.82 -5.75 4.89
CA GLY A 33 22.69 -6.56 6.10
C GLY A 33 22.62 -8.07 5.83
N LEU A 34 22.04 -8.44 4.68
CA LEU A 34 21.94 -9.84 4.23
C LEU A 34 23.09 -10.27 3.29
N GLY A 35 23.95 -9.35 2.86
CA GLY A 35 25.02 -9.62 1.90
C GLY A 35 24.50 -9.99 0.50
N VAL A 36 23.40 -9.38 0.06
CA VAL A 36 22.75 -9.65 -1.24
C VAL A 36 22.62 -8.37 -2.06
N GLU A 37 22.36 -8.53 -3.37
CA GLU A 37 22.10 -7.39 -4.25
C GLU A 37 20.69 -6.81 -4.04
N ILE A 38 20.50 -5.53 -4.37
CA ILE A 38 19.23 -4.83 -4.34
C ILE A 38 18.17 -5.56 -5.18
N ALA A 39 18.57 -6.10 -6.33
CA ALA A 39 17.68 -6.88 -7.22
C ALA A 39 17.05 -8.08 -6.50
N ALA A 40 17.77 -8.76 -5.61
CA ALA A 40 17.24 -9.87 -4.84
C ALA A 40 16.12 -9.43 -3.89
N ILE A 41 16.31 -8.30 -3.18
CA ILE A 41 15.26 -7.75 -2.30
C ILE A 41 14.07 -7.26 -3.14
N SER A 42 14.32 -6.63 -4.29
CA SER A 42 13.27 -6.18 -5.21
C SER A 42 12.40 -7.34 -5.69
N ALA A 43 13.01 -8.50 -6.00
CA ALA A 43 12.28 -9.71 -6.36
C ALA A 43 11.40 -10.23 -5.20
N LEU A 44 11.86 -10.11 -3.94
CA LEU A 44 11.03 -10.45 -2.79
C LEU A 44 9.85 -9.50 -2.61
N VAL A 45 10.03 -8.20 -2.87
CA VAL A 45 8.95 -7.20 -2.85
C VAL A 45 7.93 -7.50 -3.94
N ALA A 46 8.39 -7.86 -5.15
CA ALA A 46 7.51 -8.29 -6.23
C ALA A 46 6.70 -9.55 -5.86
N ASN A 47 7.38 -10.55 -5.31
CA ASN A 47 6.72 -11.78 -4.83
C ASN A 47 5.68 -11.48 -3.75
N ARG A 48 6.00 -10.62 -2.77
CA ARG A 48 5.04 -10.12 -1.78
C ARG A 48 3.78 -9.54 -2.43
N ALA A 49 3.95 -8.72 -3.47
CA ALA A 49 2.83 -8.11 -4.17
C ALA A 49 1.96 -9.15 -4.89
N LEU A 50 2.54 -10.23 -5.43
CA LEU A 50 1.76 -11.32 -6.02
C LEU A 50 0.85 -12.02 -5.00
N PHE A 51 1.28 -12.18 -3.75
CA PHE A 51 0.38 -12.66 -2.68
C PHE A 51 -0.78 -11.69 -2.45
N GLY A 52 -0.55 -10.38 -2.58
CA GLY A 52 -1.62 -9.38 -2.53
C GLY A 52 -2.64 -9.54 -3.66
N ALA A 53 -2.20 -9.90 -4.87
CA ALA A 53 -3.11 -10.16 -5.99
C ALA A 53 -4.01 -11.39 -5.77
N ALA A 54 -3.59 -12.35 -4.95
CA ALA A 54 -4.39 -13.53 -4.59
C ALA A 54 -5.45 -13.26 -3.50
N THR A 55 -5.41 -12.10 -2.83
CA THR A 55 -6.30 -11.75 -1.71
C THR A 55 -7.80 -11.91 -2.00
N PRO A 56 -8.35 -11.50 -3.17
CA PRO A 56 -9.77 -11.65 -3.47
C PRO A 56 -10.27 -13.10 -3.41
N PHE A 57 -9.37 -14.06 -3.62
CA PHE A 57 -9.68 -15.48 -3.63
C PHE A 57 -9.63 -16.12 -2.24
N ILE A 58 -8.88 -15.53 -1.32
CA ILE A 58 -8.61 -16.06 0.03
C ILE A 58 -9.53 -15.43 1.08
N PHE A 59 -9.86 -14.13 0.92
CA PHE A 59 -10.61 -13.37 1.92
C PHE A 59 -12.00 -13.93 2.26
N PRO A 60 -12.82 -14.41 1.31
CA PRO A 60 -14.16 -14.96 1.63
C PRO A 60 -14.12 -16.10 2.64
N PHE A 61 -13.06 -16.91 2.62
CA PHE A 61 -12.85 -17.99 3.59
C PHE A 61 -12.63 -17.48 5.02
N ILE A 62 -11.97 -16.34 5.17
CA ILE A 62 -11.73 -15.70 6.48
C ILE A 62 -12.99 -15.00 6.98
N GLU A 63 -13.70 -14.33 6.08
CA GLU A 63 -14.91 -13.58 6.42
C GLU A 63 -15.99 -14.47 7.06
N SER A 64 -16.13 -15.71 6.60
CA SER A 64 -17.09 -16.68 7.15
C SER A 64 -16.81 -17.11 8.60
N ARG A 65 -15.60 -16.89 9.11
CA ARG A 65 -15.16 -17.31 10.46
C ARG A 65 -15.22 -16.21 11.52
N GLY A 66 -15.62 -14.99 11.13
CA GLY A 66 -15.80 -13.87 12.04
C GLY A 66 -14.63 -12.88 12.05
N ARG A 67 -14.93 -11.65 12.48
CA ARG A 67 -14.00 -10.51 12.42
C ARG A 67 -12.78 -10.70 13.32
N LYS A 68 -12.99 -11.20 14.54
CA LYS A 68 -11.91 -11.45 15.51
C LYS A 68 -10.96 -12.55 15.02
N PHE A 69 -11.49 -13.57 14.35
CA PHE A 69 -10.66 -14.62 13.76
C PHE A 69 -9.71 -14.06 12.70
N GLY A 70 -10.22 -13.24 11.77
CA GLY A 70 -9.39 -12.62 10.73
C GLY A 70 -8.29 -11.74 11.30
N MET A 71 -8.60 -10.91 12.32
CA MET A 71 -7.60 -10.10 13.02
C MET A 71 -6.55 -10.95 13.72
N SER A 72 -6.96 -12.00 14.45
CA SER A 72 -6.06 -12.87 15.20
C SER A 72 -5.14 -13.67 14.27
N LEU A 73 -5.68 -14.25 13.21
CA LEU A 73 -4.90 -14.97 12.20
C LEU A 73 -3.89 -14.04 11.52
N GLY A 74 -4.32 -12.82 11.16
CA GLY A 74 -3.42 -11.80 10.60
C GLY A 74 -2.25 -11.52 11.53
N LEU A 75 -2.50 -11.33 12.83
CA LEU A 75 -1.43 -11.07 13.81
C LEU A 75 -0.52 -12.27 14.03
N VAL A 76 -1.03 -13.50 14.03
CA VAL A 76 -0.21 -14.71 14.10
C VAL A 76 0.74 -14.79 12.92
N LEU A 77 0.24 -14.59 11.69
CA LEU A 77 1.09 -14.57 10.49
C LEU A 77 2.14 -13.46 10.54
N PHE A 78 1.74 -12.27 11.00
CA PHE A 78 2.64 -11.13 11.16
C PHE A 78 3.78 -11.44 12.14
N VAL A 79 3.45 -11.90 13.35
CA VAL A 79 4.44 -12.25 14.39
C VAL A 79 5.37 -13.36 13.91
N THR A 80 4.82 -14.39 13.26
CA THR A 80 5.61 -15.48 12.68
C THR A 80 6.61 -14.96 11.66
N GLY A 81 6.18 -14.09 10.74
CA GLY A 81 7.07 -13.47 9.75
C GLY A 81 8.18 -12.65 10.39
N MET A 82 7.85 -11.79 11.37
CA MET A 82 8.85 -10.97 12.07
C MET A 82 9.84 -11.84 12.86
N ALA A 83 9.34 -12.87 13.56
CA ALA A 83 10.17 -13.79 14.33
C ALA A 83 11.14 -14.60 13.46
N LEU A 84 10.73 -15.02 12.27
CA LEU A 84 11.60 -15.74 11.33
C LEU A 84 12.85 -14.93 10.97
N VAL A 85 12.68 -13.65 10.61
CA VAL A 85 13.83 -12.78 10.29
C VAL A 85 14.63 -12.44 11.54
N ALA A 86 13.96 -12.19 12.68
CA ALA A 86 14.64 -11.86 13.93
C ALA A 86 15.56 -12.96 14.43
N LEU A 87 15.14 -14.23 14.31
CA LEU A 87 15.86 -15.40 14.84
C LEU A 87 16.83 -16.02 13.82
N SER A 88 16.54 -15.95 12.54
CA SER A 88 17.34 -16.55 11.47
C SER A 88 17.37 -15.64 10.25
N PRO A 89 18.15 -14.55 10.30
CA PRO A 89 18.20 -13.56 9.20
C PRO A 89 18.82 -14.16 7.94
N SER A 90 18.01 -14.25 6.89
CA SER A 90 18.43 -14.73 5.57
C SER A 90 17.50 -14.15 4.48
N LEU A 91 17.91 -14.25 3.20
CA LEU A 91 17.05 -13.83 2.09
C LEU A 91 15.75 -14.66 2.05
N ALA A 92 15.81 -15.95 2.37
CA ALA A 92 14.65 -16.84 2.39
C ALA A 92 13.65 -16.44 3.50
N THR A 93 14.15 -16.22 4.73
CA THR A 93 13.29 -15.82 5.86
C THR A 93 12.70 -14.43 5.64
N LEU A 94 13.45 -13.48 5.03
CA LEU A 94 12.90 -12.18 4.65
C LEU A 94 11.78 -12.35 3.59
N GLY A 95 11.97 -13.19 2.58
CA GLY A 95 10.95 -13.46 1.56
C GLY A 95 9.68 -14.04 2.17
N ILE A 96 9.81 -15.02 3.05
CA ILE A 96 8.67 -15.61 3.78
C ILE A 96 8.01 -14.55 4.66
N ALA A 97 8.77 -13.74 5.39
CA ALA A 97 8.25 -12.69 6.25
C ALA A 97 7.44 -11.64 5.46
N LEU A 98 7.94 -11.21 4.31
CA LEU A 98 7.24 -10.26 3.45
C LEU A 98 5.92 -10.85 2.90
N ALA A 99 5.91 -12.12 2.51
CA ALA A 99 4.71 -12.82 2.07
C ALA A 99 3.70 -12.96 3.22
N LEU A 100 4.15 -13.40 4.40
CA LEU A 100 3.32 -13.51 5.59
C LEU A 100 2.77 -12.15 6.05
N ALA A 101 3.58 -11.08 6.01
CA ALA A 101 3.14 -9.73 6.34
C ALA A 101 2.07 -9.21 5.36
N MET A 102 2.16 -9.57 4.08
CA MET A 102 1.13 -9.22 3.09
C MET A 102 -0.18 -9.96 3.37
N LEU A 103 -0.12 -11.27 3.60
CA LEU A 103 -1.31 -12.06 3.97
C LEU A 103 -1.89 -11.60 5.31
N ALA A 104 -1.04 -11.30 6.28
CA ALA A 104 -1.43 -10.75 7.57
C ALA A 104 -2.29 -9.48 7.41
N LYS A 105 -1.80 -8.53 6.61
CA LYS A 105 -2.51 -7.28 6.30
C LYS A 105 -3.79 -7.54 5.52
N ALA A 106 -3.78 -8.46 4.56
CA ALA A 106 -4.93 -8.85 3.76
C ALA A 106 -6.08 -9.46 4.59
N PHE A 107 -5.78 -10.07 5.72
CA PHE A 107 -6.79 -10.61 6.64
C PHE A 107 -7.17 -9.61 7.72
N PHE A 108 -6.20 -8.86 8.24
CA PHE A 108 -6.39 -7.93 9.34
C PHE A 108 -7.21 -6.70 8.94
N ASP A 109 -6.79 -5.98 7.89
CA ASP A 109 -7.37 -4.69 7.53
C ASP A 109 -8.87 -4.78 7.20
N PRO A 110 -9.34 -5.70 6.32
CA PRO A 110 -10.77 -5.82 6.05
C PRO A 110 -11.57 -6.26 7.28
N SER A 111 -10.98 -7.10 8.14
CA SER A 111 -11.63 -7.52 9.39
C SER A 111 -11.79 -6.36 10.36
N VAL A 112 -10.80 -5.45 10.44
CA VAL A 112 -10.89 -4.22 11.24
C VAL A 112 -11.96 -3.29 10.68
N VAL A 113 -11.94 -3.00 9.37
CA VAL A 113 -12.92 -2.11 8.73
C VAL A 113 -14.34 -2.62 8.95
N ALA A 114 -14.57 -3.93 8.75
CA ALA A 114 -15.86 -4.55 9.01
C ALA A 114 -16.26 -4.47 10.49
N TYR A 115 -15.34 -4.77 11.42
CA TYR A 115 -15.59 -4.64 12.86
C TYR A 115 -15.96 -3.21 13.25
N LEU A 116 -15.25 -2.22 12.73
CA LEU A 116 -15.53 -0.80 12.98
C LEU A 116 -16.92 -0.40 12.45
N ALA A 117 -17.28 -0.86 11.26
CA ALA A 117 -18.59 -0.62 10.66
C ALA A 117 -19.72 -1.29 11.45
N ASP A 118 -19.54 -2.55 11.86
CA ASP A 118 -20.54 -3.32 12.61
C ASP A 118 -20.81 -2.71 14.01
N ASN A 119 -19.82 -2.04 14.62
CA ASN A 119 -19.92 -1.43 15.95
C ASN A 119 -20.20 0.08 15.93
N SER A 120 -20.52 0.66 14.77
CA SER A 120 -20.74 2.10 14.62
C SER A 120 -22.14 2.40 14.09
N PRO A 121 -22.80 3.50 14.56
CA PRO A 121 -24.04 3.99 13.97
C PRO A 121 -23.87 4.22 12.47
N TYR A 122 -24.93 3.98 11.70
CA TYR A 122 -24.88 4.03 10.23
C TYR A 122 -24.37 5.36 9.67
N ASP A 123 -24.78 6.47 10.28
CA ASP A 123 -24.40 7.85 9.95
C ASP A 123 -22.91 8.16 10.22
N GLN A 124 -22.24 7.40 11.09
CA GLN A 124 -20.84 7.61 11.46
C GLN A 124 -19.86 6.61 10.81
N ARG A 125 -20.35 5.56 10.14
CA ARG A 125 -19.50 4.50 9.59
C ARG A 125 -18.44 5.03 8.63
N GLY A 126 -18.83 5.89 7.70
CA GLY A 126 -17.90 6.48 6.73
C GLY A 126 -16.78 7.28 7.40
N ARG A 127 -17.13 8.12 8.39
CA ARG A 127 -16.15 8.92 9.15
C ARG A 127 -15.18 8.06 9.95
N ILE A 128 -15.68 7.02 10.62
CA ILE A 128 -14.86 6.12 11.44
C ILE A 128 -13.90 5.32 10.56
N THR A 129 -14.37 4.81 9.42
CA THR A 129 -13.53 4.13 8.44
C THR A 129 -12.46 5.06 7.90
N ALA A 130 -12.81 6.27 7.46
CA ALA A 130 -11.85 7.25 6.97
C ALA A 130 -10.78 7.60 8.02
N LEU A 131 -11.17 7.80 9.28
CA LEU A 131 -10.21 8.04 10.37
C LEU A 131 -9.27 6.84 10.60
N SER A 132 -9.74 5.61 10.36
CA SER A 132 -8.89 4.44 10.50
C SER A 132 -7.86 4.30 9.35
N GLU A 133 -8.13 4.89 8.18
CA GLU A 133 -7.19 4.89 7.04
C GLU A 133 -5.97 5.78 7.29
N PHE A 134 -6.07 6.80 8.15
CA PHE A 134 -4.88 7.59 8.57
C PHE A 134 -3.77 6.74 9.19
N ALA A 135 -4.08 5.52 9.65
CA ALA A 135 -3.05 4.58 10.09
C ALA A 135 -1.99 4.30 9.01
N TRP A 136 -2.38 4.33 7.73
CA TRP A 136 -1.46 4.16 6.61
C TRP A 136 -0.45 5.30 6.55
N SER A 137 -0.89 6.55 6.46
CA SER A 137 -0.02 7.73 6.42
C SER A 137 0.82 7.88 7.69
N LEU A 138 0.24 7.62 8.88
CA LEU A 138 0.96 7.63 10.16
C LEU A 138 2.05 6.57 10.24
N SER A 139 1.87 5.41 9.60
CA SER A 139 2.92 4.39 9.55
C SER A 139 4.18 4.88 8.82
N GLY A 140 4.03 5.68 7.75
CA GLY A 140 5.12 6.33 7.04
C GLY A 140 5.73 7.48 7.83
N MET A 141 4.88 8.34 8.42
CA MET A 141 5.31 9.56 9.12
C MET A 141 6.01 9.28 10.45
N ILE A 142 5.55 8.28 11.19
CA ILE A 142 6.03 8.00 12.56
C ILE A 142 6.68 6.63 12.62
N GLY A 143 6.01 5.59 12.10
CA GLY A 143 6.46 4.22 12.23
C GLY A 143 7.81 3.99 11.55
N VAL A 144 7.97 4.39 10.30
CA VAL A 144 9.22 4.22 9.55
C VAL A 144 10.39 5.00 10.17
N PRO A 145 10.26 6.27 10.58
CA PRO A 145 11.30 6.98 11.33
C PRO A 145 11.74 6.27 12.62
N VAL A 146 10.80 5.73 13.38
CA VAL A 146 11.13 4.93 14.58
C VAL A 146 11.95 3.68 14.20
N MET A 147 11.61 3.00 13.11
CA MET A 147 12.42 1.86 12.62
C MET A 147 13.82 2.29 12.18
N GLY A 148 13.94 3.43 11.50
CA GLY A 148 15.25 4.00 11.15
C GLY A 148 16.13 4.28 12.37
N PHE A 149 15.54 4.85 13.43
CA PHE A 149 16.26 5.06 14.70
C PHE A 149 16.72 3.72 15.33
N LEU A 150 15.88 2.70 15.31
CA LEU A 150 16.23 1.38 15.82
C LEU A 150 17.37 0.74 15.00
N ILE A 151 17.34 0.87 13.67
CA ILE A 151 18.41 0.38 12.79
C ILE A 151 19.73 1.04 13.12
N VAL A 152 19.76 2.35 13.32
CA VAL A 152 21.00 3.08 13.69
C VAL A 152 21.57 2.62 15.04
N LYS A 153 20.70 2.39 16.03
CA LYS A 153 21.15 2.02 17.39
C LYS A 153 21.45 0.55 17.58
N PHE A 154 20.66 -0.33 16.97
CA PHE A 154 20.64 -1.77 17.29
C PHE A 154 20.90 -2.66 16.09
N GLY A 155 21.17 -2.05 14.90
CA GLY A 155 21.45 -2.77 13.66
C GLY A 155 20.20 -3.10 12.84
N TRP A 156 20.45 -3.54 11.61
CA TRP A 156 19.42 -3.68 10.56
C TRP A 156 18.28 -4.67 10.89
N ASN A 157 18.52 -5.64 11.78
CA ASN A 157 17.53 -6.66 12.17
C ASN A 157 16.58 -6.18 13.27
N SER A 158 16.90 -5.07 13.97
CA SER A 158 16.13 -4.58 15.11
C SER A 158 14.67 -4.22 14.81
N PRO A 159 14.27 -3.73 13.61
CA PRO A 159 12.87 -3.53 13.27
C PRO A 159 12.03 -4.81 13.35
N PHE A 160 12.58 -5.94 12.92
CA PHE A 160 11.85 -7.21 12.93
C PHE A 160 11.61 -7.71 14.38
N VAL A 161 12.59 -7.54 15.27
CA VAL A 161 12.44 -7.85 16.69
C VAL A 161 11.37 -6.96 17.33
N SER A 162 11.47 -5.65 17.14
CA SER A 162 10.54 -4.69 17.77
C SER A 162 9.12 -4.83 17.24
N LEU A 163 8.93 -5.00 15.93
CA LEU A 163 7.62 -5.21 15.32
C LEU A 163 7.03 -6.58 15.72
N GLY A 164 7.86 -7.60 15.85
CA GLY A 164 7.43 -8.91 16.36
C GLY A 164 6.89 -8.81 17.80
N LEU A 165 7.62 -8.13 18.70
CA LEU A 165 7.16 -7.87 20.06
C LEU A 165 5.86 -7.05 20.10
N LEU A 166 5.79 -5.96 19.33
CA LEU A 166 4.56 -5.17 19.19
C LEU A 166 3.40 -6.01 18.66
N GLY A 167 3.68 -6.93 17.74
CA GLY A 167 2.68 -7.87 17.21
C GLY A 167 2.15 -8.82 18.29
N ILE A 168 3.02 -9.36 19.17
CA ILE A 168 2.60 -10.20 20.30
C ILE A 168 1.71 -9.42 21.27
N PHE A 169 2.12 -8.20 21.66
CA PHE A 169 1.31 -7.34 22.51
C PHE A 169 -0.04 -6.99 21.86
N SER A 170 -0.04 -6.74 20.56
CA SER A 170 -1.27 -6.46 19.77
C SER A 170 -2.20 -7.67 19.77
N PHE A 171 -1.66 -8.87 19.57
CA PHE A 171 -2.43 -10.13 19.65
C PHE A 171 -3.07 -10.33 21.01
N ALA A 172 -2.30 -10.16 22.08
CA ALA A 172 -2.82 -10.25 23.45
C ALA A 172 -3.93 -9.19 23.68
N ALA A 173 -3.68 -7.93 23.32
CA ALA A 173 -4.65 -6.86 23.49
C ALA A 173 -5.96 -7.11 22.74
N ILE A 174 -5.89 -7.57 21.47
CA ILE A 174 -7.07 -7.91 20.67
C ILE A 174 -7.81 -9.11 21.28
N SER A 175 -7.08 -10.12 21.75
CA SER A 175 -7.68 -11.30 22.36
C SER A 175 -8.53 -10.97 23.59
N PHE A 176 -8.09 -10.01 24.41
CA PHE A 176 -8.77 -9.62 25.64
C PHE A 176 -9.80 -8.48 25.45
N LEU A 177 -9.52 -7.48 24.57
CA LEU A 177 -10.32 -6.25 24.48
C LEU A 177 -11.37 -6.29 23.37
N ILE A 178 -11.16 -7.09 22.31
CA ILE A 178 -12.10 -7.17 21.19
C ILE A 178 -13.06 -8.34 21.42
N ARG A 179 -14.36 -8.00 21.48
CA ARG A 179 -15.42 -9.01 21.58
C ARG A 179 -15.60 -9.72 20.25
N ASP A 180 -15.87 -11.02 20.33
CA ASP A 180 -16.20 -11.79 19.14
C ASP A 180 -17.61 -11.40 18.66
N ILE A 181 -17.70 -10.94 17.43
CA ILE A 181 -18.97 -10.70 16.77
C ILE A 181 -19.05 -11.75 15.67
N HIS A 182 -19.97 -12.70 15.84
CA HIS A 182 -20.22 -13.73 14.84
C HIS A 182 -20.56 -13.07 13.51
N ALA A 183 -20.00 -13.59 12.45
CA ALA A 183 -20.25 -13.09 11.11
C ALA A 183 -21.77 -13.14 10.82
N VAL A 184 -22.32 -12.01 10.39
CA VAL A 184 -23.60 -11.99 9.69
C VAL A 184 -23.41 -12.90 8.47
N GLU A 185 -24.35 -13.78 8.20
CA GLU A 185 -24.29 -14.73 7.08
C GLU A 185 -23.75 -14.05 5.84
N ALA A 186 -22.60 -14.54 5.36
CA ALA A 186 -22.00 -14.05 4.14
C ALA A 186 -23.03 -14.16 3.03
N HIS A 187 -23.25 -13.07 2.28
CA HIS A 187 -24.13 -13.10 1.12
C HIS A 187 -23.68 -14.26 0.22
N LYS A 188 -24.60 -15.21 -0.03
CA LYS A 188 -24.36 -16.42 -0.83
C LYS A 188 -24.09 -16.16 -2.32
N ASP A 189 -24.14 -14.93 -2.75
CA ASP A 189 -23.74 -14.56 -4.11
C ASP A 189 -22.22 -14.62 -4.19
N GLY A 190 -21.74 -15.80 -4.57
CA GLY A 190 -20.32 -16.15 -4.57
C GLY A 190 -19.49 -15.08 -5.28
N ALA A 191 -18.37 -14.67 -4.65
CA ALA A 191 -17.40 -13.70 -5.18
C ALA A 191 -16.96 -13.99 -6.63
N PHE A 192 -17.24 -15.16 -7.14
CA PHE A 192 -16.89 -15.64 -8.49
C PHE A 192 -18.04 -15.56 -9.52
N GLY A 193 -19.29 -15.35 -9.10
CA GLY A 193 -20.44 -15.34 -10.03
C GLY A 193 -20.34 -14.28 -11.15
N ASN A 194 -19.61 -13.20 -10.91
CA ASN A 194 -19.49 -12.07 -11.83
C ASN A 194 -18.10 -11.95 -12.50
N VAL A 195 -17.16 -12.88 -12.28
CA VAL A 195 -15.79 -12.78 -12.83
C VAL A 195 -15.79 -12.68 -14.36
N ARG A 196 -16.60 -13.52 -15.03
CA ARG A 196 -16.71 -13.45 -16.50
C ARG A 196 -17.19 -12.08 -16.97
N ALA A 197 -18.17 -11.49 -16.27
CA ALA A 197 -18.73 -10.18 -16.62
C ALA A 197 -17.67 -9.07 -16.51
N ILE A 198 -16.77 -9.15 -15.53
CA ILE A 198 -15.65 -8.20 -15.37
C ILE A 198 -14.76 -8.19 -16.60
N PHE A 199 -14.28 -9.38 -17.04
CA PHE A 199 -13.35 -9.47 -18.16
C PHE A 199 -14.03 -9.31 -19.55
N THR A 200 -15.34 -9.40 -19.62
CA THR A 200 -16.11 -9.13 -20.85
C THR A 200 -16.54 -7.66 -20.98
N SER A 201 -16.40 -6.84 -19.94
CA SER A 201 -16.69 -5.41 -19.98
C SER A 201 -15.44 -4.59 -20.30
N PRO A 202 -15.33 -3.97 -21.50
CA PRO A 202 -14.16 -3.17 -21.85
C PRO A 202 -13.93 -1.99 -20.91
N ALA A 203 -15.01 -1.37 -20.38
CA ALA A 203 -14.90 -0.27 -19.42
C ALA A 203 -14.29 -0.73 -18.09
N VAL A 204 -14.65 -1.93 -17.59
CA VAL A 204 -14.07 -2.49 -16.38
C VAL A 204 -12.59 -2.83 -16.61
N VAL A 205 -12.25 -3.47 -17.73
CA VAL A 205 -10.86 -3.80 -18.07
C VAL A 205 -10.01 -2.53 -18.17
N ALA A 206 -10.53 -1.48 -18.82
CA ALA A 206 -9.85 -0.18 -18.86
C ALA A 206 -9.68 0.42 -17.45
N GLY A 207 -10.71 0.33 -16.59
CA GLY A 207 -10.62 0.76 -15.19
C GLY A 207 -9.56 0.00 -14.40
N LEU A 208 -9.45 -1.32 -14.58
CA LEU A 208 -8.39 -2.13 -13.97
C LEU A 208 -7.00 -1.73 -14.50
N ALA A 209 -6.89 -1.39 -15.79
CA ALA A 209 -5.65 -0.92 -16.39
C ALA A 209 -5.20 0.43 -15.81
N ILE A 210 -6.13 1.34 -15.45
CA ILE A 210 -5.81 2.59 -14.74
C ILE A 210 -5.04 2.25 -13.45
N GLY A 211 -5.61 1.38 -12.63
CA GLY A 211 -5.00 1.00 -11.34
C GLY A 211 -3.66 0.29 -11.50
N LEU A 212 -3.58 -0.69 -12.41
CA LEU A 212 -2.35 -1.41 -12.68
C LEU A 212 -1.23 -0.47 -13.12
N CYS A 213 -1.48 0.36 -14.13
CA CYS A 213 -0.45 1.24 -14.71
C CYS A 213 -0.03 2.36 -13.74
N SER A 214 -0.98 3.01 -13.05
CA SER A 214 -0.65 4.07 -12.10
C SER A 214 0.13 3.53 -10.89
N VAL A 215 -0.25 2.35 -10.38
CA VAL A 215 0.48 1.73 -9.26
C VAL A 215 1.83 1.19 -9.70
N MET A 216 1.96 0.67 -10.94
CA MET A 216 3.25 0.28 -11.50
C MET A 216 4.18 1.49 -11.63
N ALA A 217 3.68 2.62 -12.13
CA ALA A 217 4.44 3.88 -12.21
C ALA A 217 4.94 4.35 -10.84
N ASN A 218 4.07 4.31 -9.84
CA ASN A 218 4.43 4.68 -8.47
C ASN A 218 5.47 3.72 -7.89
N GLU A 219 5.27 2.40 -8.05
CA GLU A 219 6.17 1.40 -7.47
C GLU A 219 7.59 1.50 -8.03
N MET A 220 7.75 1.88 -9.30
CA MET A 220 9.07 2.11 -9.89
C MET A 220 9.87 3.17 -9.13
N VAL A 221 9.25 4.28 -8.75
CA VAL A 221 9.89 5.33 -7.94
C VAL A 221 9.97 4.90 -6.48
N ASN A 222 8.88 4.32 -5.94
CA ASN A 222 8.75 3.94 -4.55
C ASN A 222 9.79 2.91 -4.10
N LEU A 223 10.11 1.92 -4.94
CA LEU A 223 11.08 0.89 -4.57
C LEU A 223 12.51 1.42 -4.52
N ILE A 224 12.84 2.43 -5.33
CA ILE A 224 14.21 2.88 -5.50
C ILE A 224 14.51 4.24 -4.87
N PHE A 225 13.50 4.99 -4.38
CA PHE A 225 13.75 6.35 -3.86
C PHE A 225 14.80 6.38 -2.74
N GLY A 226 14.77 5.39 -1.84
CA GLY A 226 15.74 5.29 -0.75
C GLY A 226 17.15 5.04 -1.25
N VAL A 227 17.31 4.13 -2.22
CA VAL A 227 18.59 3.85 -2.89
C VAL A 227 19.07 5.07 -3.65
N TRP A 228 18.20 5.72 -4.42
CA TRP A 228 18.53 6.93 -5.18
C TRP A 228 18.99 8.08 -4.27
N LEU A 229 18.32 8.31 -3.16
CA LEU A 229 18.71 9.33 -2.19
C LEU A 229 20.06 9.01 -1.53
N GLU A 230 20.30 7.73 -1.20
CA GLU A 230 21.58 7.28 -0.64
C GLU A 230 22.72 7.46 -1.67
N ASP A 231 22.52 7.00 -2.92
CA ASP A 231 23.52 7.09 -3.98
C ASP A 231 23.83 8.54 -4.37
N SER A 232 22.79 9.40 -4.46
CA SER A 232 22.95 10.79 -4.93
C SER A 232 23.50 11.73 -3.89
N PHE A 233 23.15 11.52 -2.60
CA PHE A 233 23.43 12.48 -1.53
C PHE A 233 24.18 11.87 -0.35
N GLN A 234 24.53 10.59 -0.41
CA GLN A 234 25.17 9.85 0.69
C GLN A 234 24.39 9.96 2.00
N LEU A 235 23.05 9.95 1.91
CA LEU A 235 22.19 10.13 3.05
C LEU A 235 22.30 8.99 4.04
N GLN A 236 22.40 9.35 5.32
CA GLN A 236 22.36 8.40 6.40
C GLN A 236 20.92 7.88 6.63
N ILE A 237 20.80 6.75 7.31
CA ILE A 237 19.53 6.08 7.63
C ILE A 237 18.48 7.03 8.23
N ALA A 238 18.93 7.96 9.11
CA ALA A 238 18.04 8.94 9.73
C ALA A 238 17.40 9.90 8.71
N ALA A 239 18.14 10.33 7.69
CA ALA A 239 17.62 11.18 6.62
C ALA A 239 16.69 10.42 5.68
N LEU A 240 16.98 9.15 5.36
CA LEU A 240 16.09 8.28 4.61
C LEU A 240 14.76 8.04 5.36
N ALA A 241 14.83 7.90 6.69
CA ALA A 241 13.65 7.83 7.55
C ALA A 241 12.84 9.13 7.50
N GLY A 242 13.50 10.29 7.48
CA GLY A 242 12.89 11.62 7.29
C GLY A 242 12.19 11.75 5.93
N ALA A 243 12.79 11.26 4.84
CA ALA A 243 12.17 11.24 3.53
C ALA A 243 10.84 10.43 3.54
N SER A 244 10.78 9.31 4.27
CA SER A 244 9.54 8.57 4.45
C SER A 244 8.46 9.34 5.20
N ALA A 245 8.84 10.20 6.14
CA ALA A 245 7.87 11.09 6.81
C ALA A 245 7.30 12.13 5.84
N VAL A 246 8.12 12.68 4.94
CA VAL A 246 7.66 13.59 3.87
C VAL A 246 6.68 12.88 2.95
N ILE A 247 6.96 11.62 2.56
CA ILE A 247 6.05 10.80 1.75
C ILE A 247 4.72 10.57 2.50
N GLY A 248 4.76 10.16 3.76
CA GLY A 248 3.54 9.96 4.56
C GLY A 248 2.70 11.24 4.70
N LEU A 249 3.35 12.40 4.83
CA LEU A 249 2.67 13.70 4.84
C LEU A 249 2.02 14.02 3.48
N SER A 250 2.70 13.71 2.38
CA SER A 250 2.16 13.94 1.02
C SER A 250 0.95 13.05 0.75
N GLU A 251 0.96 11.80 1.20
CA GLU A 251 -0.18 10.88 1.09
C GLU A 251 -1.39 11.41 1.87
N LEU A 252 -1.19 11.83 3.12
CA LEU A 252 -2.24 12.47 3.93
C LEU A 252 -2.80 13.72 3.23
N GLY A 253 -1.93 14.53 2.61
CA GLY A 253 -2.33 15.67 1.80
C GLY A 253 -3.16 15.27 0.58
N GLY A 254 -2.79 14.19 -0.12
CA GLY A 254 -3.51 13.64 -1.25
C GLY A 254 -4.92 13.18 -0.89
N GLU A 255 -5.07 12.43 0.21
CA GLU A 255 -6.38 12.04 0.77
C GLU A 255 -7.25 13.27 1.08
N GLY A 256 -6.65 14.31 1.70
CA GLY A 256 -7.33 15.57 1.99
C GLY A 256 -7.80 16.30 0.72
N LEU A 257 -6.98 16.34 -0.33
CA LEU A 257 -7.34 16.95 -1.62
C LEU A 257 -8.50 16.20 -2.30
N VAL A 258 -8.54 14.87 -2.21
CA VAL A 258 -9.68 14.08 -2.73
C VAL A 258 -10.97 14.48 -2.02
N ALA A 259 -10.96 14.55 -0.69
CA ALA A 259 -12.13 14.94 0.09
C ALA A 259 -12.66 16.34 -0.26
N LEU A 260 -11.78 17.26 -0.68
CA LEU A 260 -12.15 18.62 -1.03
C LEU A 260 -12.61 18.80 -2.49
N PHE A 261 -12.01 18.06 -3.43
CA PHE A 261 -12.11 18.38 -4.85
C PHE A 261 -12.69 17.27 -5.72
N ALA A 262 -12.62 15.98 -5.34
CA ALA A 262 -12.99 14.88 -6.23
C ALA A 262 -14.46 14.92 -6.67
N ASP A 263 -15.38 15.23 -5.76
CA ASP A 263 -16.81 15.32 -6.08
C ASP A 263 -17.13 16.50 -7.02
N ARG A 264 -16.40 17.62 -6.89
CA ARG A 264 -16.60 18.81 -7.75
C ARG A 264 -16.07 18.61 -9.16
N LEU A 265 -14.95 17.89 -9.29
CA LEU A 265 -14.31 17.62 -10.58
C LEU A 265 -15.01 16.50 -11.36
N GLY A 266 -15.69 15.61 -10.66
CA GLY A 266 -16.16 14.33 -11.18
C GLY A 266 -15.05 13.28 -11.22
N LYS A 267 -15.41 12.02 -10.94
CA LYS A 267 -14.47 10.92 -10.59
C LYS A 267 -13.42 10.63 -11.68
N ALA A 268 -13.85 10.53 -12.95
CA ALA A 268 -12.94 10.27 -14.05
C ALA A 268 -11.98 11.45 -14.30
N ARG A 269 -12.49 12.70 -14.22
CA ARG A 269 -11.64 13.89 -14.38
C ARG A 269 -10.66 14.07 -13.24
N ALA A 270 -11.09 13.81 -12.00
CA ALA A 270 -10.20 13.84 -10.83
C ALA A 270 -9.06 12.83 -10.97
N THR A 271 -9.38 11.56 -11.31
CA THR A 271 -8.38 10.51 -11.55
C THR A 271 -7.41 10.93 -12.68
N GLY A 272 -7.94 11.42 -13.82
CA GLY A 272 -7.11 11.86 -14.93
C GLY A 272 -6.21 13.05 -14.59
N LEU A 273 -6.72 14.05 -13.85
CA LEU A 273 -5.92 15.19 -13.37
C LEU A 273 -4.78 14.73 -12.44
N GLY A 274 -5.07 13.83 -11.50
CA GLY A 274 -4.05 13.27 -10.61
C GLY A 274 -2.93 12.59 -11.39
N ILE A 275 -3.25 11.75 -12.39
CA ILE A 275 -2.26 11.08 -13.23
C ILE A 275 -1.46 12.13 -14.05
N ALA A 276 -2.10 13.14 -14.62
CA ALA A 276 -1.42 14.18 -15.39
C ALA A 276 -0.42 14.98 -14.53
N VAL A 277 -0.81 15.33 -13.29
CA VAL A 277 0.07 16.00 -12.34
C VAL A 277 1.20 15.05 -11.91
N ASN A 278 0.93 13.75 -11.74
CA ASN A 278 1.96 12.76 -11.43
C ASN A 278 2.98 12.59 -12.58
N CYS A 279 2.54 12.65 -13.84
CA CYS A 279 3.45 12.70 -15.00
C CYS A 279 4.38 13.92 -14.92
N LEU A 280 3.84 15.11 -14.60
CA LEU A 280 4.64 16.33 -14.47
C LEU A 280 5.63 16.22 -13.28
N ALA A 281 5.18 15.68 -12.16
CA ALA A 281 6.05 15.44 -11.02
C ALA A 281 7.19 14.47 -11.35
N ALA A 282 6.87 13.34 -12.03
CA ALA A 282 7.88 12.39 -12.48
C ALA A 282 8.85 12.99 -13.50
N LEU A 283 8.36 13.83 -14.41
CA LEU A 283 9.19 14.52 -15.41
C LEU A 283 10.18 15.51 -14.74
N THR A 284 9.72 16.27 -13.77
CA THR A 284 10.53 17.30 -13.11
C THR A 284 11.49 16.71 -12.07
N LEU A 285 11.17 15.55 -11.49
CA LEU A 285 11.92 14.93 -10.38
C LEU A 285 13.43 14.76 -10.66
N PRO A 286 13.92 14.28 -11.82
CA PRO A 286 15.35 14.17 -12.09
C PRO A 286 16.08 15.52 -12.18
N PHE A 287 15.36 16.61 -12.50
CA PHE A 287 15.92 17.94 -12.65
C PHE A 287 16.00 18.69 -11.31
N ILE A 288 14.90 18.71 -10.54
CA ILE A 288 14.86 19.35 -9.22
C ILE A 288 15.56 18.50 -8.16
N GLY A 289 15.58 17.18 -8.34
CA GLY A 289 16.22 16.22 -7.46
C GLY A 289 17.74 16.17 -7.55
N ARG A 290 18.38 17.22 -8.05
CA ARG A 290 19.84 17.40 -8.01
C ARG A 290 20.35 17.90 -6.65
N THR A 291 19.46 18.33 -5.79
CA THR A 291 19.73 18.71 -4.41
C THR A 291 18.83 17.90 -3.48
N GLU A 292 19.27 17.68 -2.24
CA GLU A 292 18.49 16.93 -1.23
C GLU A 292 17.10 17.52 -1.02
N ILE A 293 17.01 18.83 -0.82
CA ILE A 293 15.73 19.54 -0.64
C ILE A 293 14.87 19.43 -1.90
N GLY A 294 15.46 19.60 -3.07
CA GLY A 294 14.74 19.44 -4.34
C GLY A 294 14.22 18.03 -4.55
N ALA A 295 14.97 17.01 -4.15
CA ALA A 295 14.53 15.61 -4.20
C ALA A 295 13.33 15.37 -3.27
N LEU A 296 13.37 15.88 -2.04
CA LEU A 296 12.24 15.77 -1.10
C LEU A 296 10.99 16.51 -1.60
N ILE A 297 11.14 17.71 -2.16
CA ILE A 297 10.04 18.46 -2.77
C ILE A 297 9.45 17.68 -3.96
N GLY A 298 10.30 17.15 -4.82
CA GLY A 298 9.87 16.36 -5.98
C GLY A 298 9.13 15.09 -5.56
N LEU A 299 9.63 14.36 -4.58
CA LEU A 299 8.95 13.20 -4.00
C LEU A 299 7.61 13.60 -3.37
N PHE A 300 7.55 14.73 -2.65
CA PHE A 300 6.30 15.23 -2.10
C PHE A 300 5.22 15.42 -3.18
N PHE A 301 5.54 16.09 -4.30
CA PHE A 301 4.58 16.29 -5.38
C PHE A 301 4.25 14.99 -6.13
N PHE A 302 5.21 14.10 -6.27
CA PHE A 302 4.98 12.79 -6.89
C PHE A 302 4.00 11.94 -6.06
N TYR A 303 4.19 11.87 -4.74
CA TYR A 303 3.32 11.04 -3.89
C TYR A 303 1.96 11.68 -3.61
N ILE A 304 1.85 13.00 -3.45
CA ILE A 304 0.56 13.65 -3.25
C ILE A 304 -0.35 13.50 -4.48
N SER A 305 0.21 13.59 -5.68
CA SER A 305 -0.53 13.40 -6.93
C SER A 305 -0.89 11.94 -7.17
N PHE A 306 -0.03 11.00 -6.80
CA PHE A 306 -0.33 9.58 -6.83
C PHE A 306 -1.47 9.22 -5.87
N GLU A 307 -1.40 9.67 -4.61
CA GLU A 307 -2.43 9.39 -3.62
C GLU A 307 -3.78 9.99 -4.03
N PHE A 308 -3.77 11.23 -4.53
CA PHE A 308 -4.96 11.84 -5.11
C PHE A 308 -5.56 10.98 -6.24
N THR A 309 -4.71 10.42 -7.10
CA THR A 309 -5.13 9.53 -8.21
C THR A 309 -5.80 8.27 -7.68
N ILE A 310 -5.10 7.54 -6.79
CA ILE A 310 -5.52 6.20 -6.39
C ILE A 310 -6.80 6.24 -5.55
N VAL A 311 -6.93 7.26 -4.68
CA VAL A 311 -8.12 7.44 -3.86
C VAL A 311 -9.32 7.91 -4.72
N SER A 312 -9.09 8.77 -5.73
CA SER A 312 -10.14 9.18 -6.68
C SER A 312 -10.60 8.04 -7.61
N GLN A 313 -9.74 7.05 -7.88
CA GLN A 313 -10.08 5.89 -8.70
C GLN A 313 -11.06 4.95 -8.00
N ILE A 314 -11.04 4.83 -6.67
CA ILE A 314 -11.90 3.89 -5.94
C ILE A 314 -13.39 4.13 -6.22
N PRO A 315 -13.94 5.35 -6.05
CA PRO A 315 -15.32 5.62 -6.39
C PRO A 315 -15.62 5.48 -7.89
N LEU A 316 -14.66 5.80 -8.79
CA LEU A 316 -14.80 5.55 -10.21
C LEU A 316 -15.05 4.06 -10.48
N MET A 317 -14.17 3.18 -9.95
CA MET A 317 -14.31 1.73 -10.12
C MET A 317 -15.56 1.16 -9.50
N SER A 318 -16.08 1.76 -8.42
CA SER A 318 -17.31 1.32 -7.77
C SER A 318 -18.56 1.57 -8.62
N GLU A 319 -18.48 2.47 -9.60
CA GLU A 319 -19.59 2.84 -10.48
C GLU A 319 -19.53 2.15 -11.85
N VAL A 320 -18.33 1.81 -12.35
CA VAL A 320 -18.17 1.18 -13.68
C VAL A 320 -19.03 -0.10 -13.83
N MET A 321 -19.25 -0.86 -12.74
CA MET A 321 -20.15 -2.01 -12.73
C MET A 321 -20.95 -2.07 -11.42
N PRO A 322 -22.04 -1.31 -11.27
CA PRO A 322 -22.79 -1.22 -10.01
C PRO A 322 -23.35 -2.57 -9.53
N LYS A 323 -23.70 -3.47 -10.47
CA LYS A 323 -24.24 -4.81 -10.18
C LYS A 323 -23.18 -5.78 -9.61
N ALA A 324 -21.90 -5.50 -9.80
CA ALA A 324 -20.78 -6.33 -9.35
C ALA A 324 -19.71 -5.49 -8.60
N ARG A 325 -20.13 -4.45 -7.87
CA ARG A 325 -19.25 -3.46 -7.21
C ARG A 325 -18.16 -4.11 -6.37
N ALA A 326 -18.51 -5.03 -5.47
CA ALA A 326 -17.56 -5.68 -4.57
C ALA A 326 -16.51 -6.49 -5.36
N THR A 327 -16.94 -7.24 -6.36
CA THR A 327 -16.06 -8.02 -7.23
C THR A 327 -15.12 -7.09 -8.03
N THR A 328 -15.66 -6.00 -8.60
CA THR A 328 -14.86 -5.01 -9.34
C THR A 328 -13.78 -4.37 -8.48
N LEU A 329 -14.11 -3.96 -7.24
CA LEU A 329 -13.15 -3.38 -6.30
C LEU A 329 -12.09 -4.41 -5.86
N SER A 330 -12.47 -5.67 -5.67
CA SER A 330 -11.53 -6.75 -5.35
C SER A 330 -10.53 -6.98 -6.50
N PHE A 331 -11.00 -7.01 -7.74
CA PHE A 331 -10.12 -7.12 -8.90
C PHE A 331 -9.28 -5.85 -9.13
N ASN A 332 -9.79 -4.66 -8.76
CA ASN A 332 -8.98 -3.45 -8.76
C ASN A 332 -7.82 -3.53 -7.76
N ALA A 333 -8.06 -4.02 -6.56
CA ALA A 333 -6.99 -4.26 -5.57
C ALA A 333 -5.97 -5.31 -6.07
N ALA A 334 -6.42 -6.35 -6.78
CA ALA A 334 -5.53 -7.32 -7.41
C ALA A 334 -4.71 -6.69 -8.55
N ALA A 335 -5.31 -5.81 -9.37
CA ALA A 335 -4.61 -5.05 -10.42
C ALA A 335 -3.55 -4.12 -9.83
N HIS A 336 -3.84 -3.44 -8.72
CA HIS A 336 -2.84 -2.66 -7.98
C HIS A 336 -1.67 -3.53 -7.50
N SER A 337 -1.96 -4.70 -6.95
CA SER A 337 -0.92 -5.63 -6.48
C SER A 337 -0.07 -6.15 -7.64
N LEU A 338 -0.67 -6.44 -8.78
CA LEU A 338 0.04 -6.84 -9.99
C LEU A 338 0.91 -5.70 -10.53
N GLY A 339 0.42 -4.46 -10.52
CA GLY A 339 1.20 -3.27 -10.87
C GLY A 339 2.43 -3.12 -10.00
N ARG A 340 2.29 -3.30 -8.66
CA ARG A 340 3.44 -3.32 -7.73
C ARG A 340 4.45 -4.41 -8.07
N ALA A 341 3.98 -5.63 -8.34
CA ALA A 341 4.86 -6.74 -8.68
C ALA A 341 5.68 -6.44 -9.95
N LEU A 342 5.02 -5.97 -11.02
CA LEU A 342 5.68 -5.62 -12.27
C LEU A 342 6.66 -4.45 -12.12
N GLY A 343 6.28 -3.40 -11.37
CA GLY A 343 7.14 -2.28 -11.05
C GLY A 343 8.40 -2.73 -10.31
N ALA A 344 8.23 -3.53 -9.25
CA ALA A 344 9.34 -4.03 -8.46
C ALA A 344 10.31 -4.92 -9.24
N LEU A 345 9.83 -5.72 -10.19
CA LEU A 345 10.68 -6.56 -11.04
C LEU A 345 11.46 -5.76 -12.08
N THR A 346 10.88 -4.69 -12.60
CA THR A 346 11.50 -3.94 -13.71
C THR A 346 12.48 -2.88 -13.25
N VAL A 347 12.28 -2.32 -12.04
CA VAL A 347 13.04 -1.15 -11.60
C VAL A 347 14.54 -1.36 -11.41
N PRO A 348 15.06 -2.51 -10.95
CA PRO A 348 16.52 -2.66 -10.82
C PRO A 348 17.26 -2.51 -12.15
N GLY A 349 16.71 -3.08 -13.23
CA GLY A 349 17.26 -2.94 -14.57
C GLY A 349 17.16 -1.51 -15.13
N LEU A 350 16.05 -0.83 -14.85
CA LEU A 350 15.85 0.57 -15.26
C LEU A 350 16.78 1.51 -14.48
N TYR A 351 16.95 1.28 -13.19
CA TYR A 351 17.79 2.11 -12.34
C TYR A 351 19.29 1.98 -12.68
N ALA A 352 19.73 0.81 -13.13
CA ALA A 352 21.08 0.61 -13.67
C ALA A 352 21.41 1.52 -14.86
N LEU A 353 20.38 1.98 -15.61
CA LEU A 353 20.50 2.97 -16.68
C LEU A 353 20.34 4.43 -16.20
N GLY A 354 20.11 4.62 -14.90
CA GLY A 354 19.96 5.91 -14.25
C GLY A 354 18.52 6.23 -13.81
N PHE A 355 18.40 7.10 -12.80
CA PHE A 355 17.10 7.46 -12.21
C PHE A 355 16.12 8.10 -13.22
N ALA A 356 16.65 8.88 -14.20
CA ALA A 356 15.82 9.46 -15.25
C ALA A 356 15.12 8.40 -16.12
N THR A 357 15.71 7.22 -16.30
CA THR A 357 15.08 6.09 -17.00
C THR A 357 13.90 5.53 -16.20
N VAL A 358 14.03 5.45 -14.87
CA VAL A 358 12.95 5.03 -13.98
C VAL A 358 11.77 5.97 -14.08
N THR A 359 11.99 7.29 -13.97
CA THR A 359 10.92 8.27 -14.05
C THR A 359 10.29 8.34 -15.44
N SER A 360 11.07 8.14 -16.52
CA SER A 360 10.56 8.04 -17.89
C SER A 360 9.64 6.83 -18.08
N ALA A 361 10.01 5.68 -17.52
CA ALA A 361 9.17 4.49 -17.54
C ALA A 361 7.88 4.70 -16.71
N ALA A 362 7.97 5.37 -15.57
CA ALA A 362 6.79 5.74 -14.78
C ALA A 362 5.84 6.68 -15.55
N ILE A 363 6.37 7.66 -16.28
CA ILE A 363 5.59 8.54 -17.17
C ILE A 363 4.89 7.72 -18.25
N PHE A 364 5.60 6.78 -18.89
CA PHE A 364 5.02 5.93 -19.92
C PHE A 364 3.83 5.11 -19.37
N MET A 365 3.95 4.51 -18.18
CA MET A 365 2.84 3.81 -17.54
C MET A 365 1.68 4.73 -17.21
N ASN A 366 1.94 5.92 -16.72
CA ASN A 366 0.91 6.92 -16.44
C ASN A 366 0.20 7.40 -17.72
N LEU A 367 0.91 7.53 -18.83
CA LEU A 367 0.28 7.85 -20.12
C LEU A 367 -0.68 6.74 -20.58
N LEU A 368 -0.33 5.47 -20.39
CA LEU A 368 -1.25 4.35 -20.63
C LEU A 368 -2.47 4.42 -19.72
N ALA A 369 -2.28 4.78 -18.44
CA ALA A 369 -3.38 4.99 -17.51
C ALA A 369 -4.30 6.15 -17.95
N LEU A 370 -3.75 7.27 -18.48
CA LEU A 370 -4.56 8.38 -19.02
C LEU A 370 -5.41 7.96 -20.22
N VAL A 371 -4.86 7.13 -21.12
CA VAL A 371 -5.64 6.58 -22.24
C VAL A 371 -6.80 5.72 -21.70
N ALA A 372 -6.55 4.92 -20.68
CA ALA A 372 -7.59 4.11 -20.05
C ALA A 372 -8.66 4.96 -19.33
N VAL A 373 -8.27 6.06 -18.65
CA VAL A 373 -9.22 7.03 -18.06
C VAL A 373 -10.08 7.65 -19.13
N TRP A 374 -9.48 8.11 -20.23
CA TRP A 374 -10.22 8.68 -21.36
C TRP A 374 -11.23 7.70 -21.95
N TYR A 375 -10.85 6.41 -22.07
CA TYR A 375 -11.77 5.38 -22.54
C TYR A 375 -12.95 5.18 -21.59
N VAL A 376 -12.68 5.05 -20.27
CA VAL A 376 -13.74 4.91 -19.25
C VAL A 376 -14.68 6.12 -19.27
N ALA A 377 -14.15 7.35 -19.34
CA ALA A 377 -14.94 8.56 -19.34
C ALA A 377 -15.90 8.69 -20.55
N ARG A 378 -15.54 8.06 -21.69
CA ARG A 378 -16.40 8.11 -22.91
C ARG A 378 -17.43 7.00 -22.99
N HIS A 379 -17.27 5.90 -22.28
CA HIS A 379 -18.11 4.71 -22.41
C HIS A 379 -18.87 4.38 -21.13
N HIS A 380 -18.84 5.30 -20.16
CA HIS A 380 -19.52 5.14 -18.88
C HIS A 380 -20.75 6.04 -18.72
N ASP A 381 -21.03 6.93 -19.68
CA ASP A 381 -22.25 7.77 -19.74
C ASP A 381 -23.40 6.91 -20.36
#